data_1a09333dca3c81adc85cc21ed4b96fd6
#
_entry.id   1a09333dca3c81adc85cc21ed4b96fd6
#
_cell.length_a   1.000
_cell.length_b   1.000
_cell.length_c   1.000
_cell.angle_alpha   90.00
_cell.angle_beta   90.00
_cell.angle_gamma   90.00
#
_symmetry.space_group_name_H-M   'P 1'
#
loop_
_entity.id
_entity.type
_entity.pdbx_description
1 polymer ?
#
loop_
_entity_poly.entity_id
_entity_poly.type
_entity_poly.pdbx_seq_one_letter_code
_entity_poly.pdbx_strand_id
1 'polypeptide(L)'
;MAKKKILLLSDDLRMASGIANVSKQFVLGTVDKYDWVQLAAAIQHPDMGKIFDLSAEVQKVTGVEDANVKLYPYNGYGDADVIRQLLMIEQPDAILHFTDPRYWIWLYDIEHEIRQSVPLLFYHIWDDLPDPKYNRDFYESCDWIGCISKQTYGITKRVYSWDKEPQWKTAKDWQVSYVPHGINSNIYKPIELPEDFSKSIFGDKQYDFILYWNNRNIRRKQPVDVLLAFEEFVKGLPEEKRDKVCLLMHTTQIDENGTDLITTIEHHCPNSNVIFTPQRYTEQGLNYLYNLADVTINIASNEGFGLATAESVMAGTPIIINVTGGLQDQCGFEMDGKYLTADDYIKIGSLNDKRKYEGTKHGEWVKPIWPVRSTAGSIPTPYIFDDRVDYADVSTLIREWYDMSREERKAAGLKGRAWMLGEGGLSLENMCNTMSNGIEGALKNFQPRKKYELFTV
;
A
#
# COMPACT_ATOMS: atom_id res chain seq x y z
N MET A 1 -31.62 6.92 -9.86
CA MET A 1 -31.22 8.11 -9.08
C MET A 1 -29.93 8.63 -9.72
N ALA A 2 -29.65 9.91 -9.68
CA ALA A 2 -28.36 10.43 -10.12
C ALA A 2 -27.25 9.84 -9.25
N LYS A 3 -26.07 9.55 -9.84
CA LYS A 3 -24.89 9.11 -9.10
C LYS A 3 -24.49 10.16 -8.10
N LYS A 4 -23.95 9.73 -6.97
CA LYS A 4 -23.31 10.62 -6.00
C LYS A 4 -21.96 11.07 -6.52
N LYS A 5 -21.62 12.34 -6.29
CA LYS A 5 -20.36 12.95 -6.73
C LYS A 5 -19.35 12.96 -5.57
N ILE A 6 -18.18 12.38 -5.80
CA ILE A 6 -17.10 12.32 -4.81
C ILE A 6 -15.94 13.19 -5.27
N LEU A 7 -15.51 14.13 -4.40
CA LEU A 7 -14.30 14.91 -4.62
C LEU A 7 -13.11 14.18 -3.97
N LEU A 8 -12.23 13.66 -4.80
CA LEU A 8 -11.00 12.98 -4.38
C LEU A 8 -9.85 13.98 -4.24
N LEU A 9 -9.20 14.00 -3.09
CA LEU A 9 -7.97 14.75 -2.81
C LEU A 9 -6.82 13.76 -2.70
N SER A 10 -5.97 13.70 -3.74
CA SER A 10 -4.95 12.65 -3.87
C SER A 10 -3.89 13.04 -4.90
N ASP A 11 -2.84 12.21 -5.04
CA ASP A 11 -1.91 12.28 -6.18
C ASP A 11 -2.69 12.19 -7.50
N ASP A 12 -2.29 12.96 -8.49
CA ASP A 12 -2.91 12.94 -9.84
C ASP A 12 -3.01 11.51 -10.38
N LEU A 13 -4.22 11.09 -10.79
CA LEU A 13 -4.49 9.75 -11.32
C LEU A 13 -3.59 9.32 -12.48
N ARG A 14 -2.96 10.29 -13.16
CA ARG A 14 -2.05 10.06 -14.30
C ARG A 14 -0.60 9.81 -13.87
N MET A 15 -0.28 10.02 -12.59
CA MET A 15 1.08 9.81 -12.07
C MET A 15 1.42 8.33 -11.89
N ALA A 16 2.71 8.04 -11.95
CA ALA A 16 3.26 6.72 -11.64
C ALA A 16 3.68 6.63 -10.14
N SER A 17 2.73 6.77 -9.22
CA SER A 17 2.94 6.57 -7.78
C SER A 17 2.00 5.49 -7.25
N GLY A 18 2.32 4.88 -6.09
CA GLY A 18 1.45 3.90 -5.44
C GLY A 18 0.07 4.49 -5.10
N ILE A 19 0.04 5.73 -4.60
CA ILE A 19 -1.19 6.46 -4.28
C ILE A 19 -2.03 6.69 -5.55
N ALA A 20 -1.41 7.21 -6.63
CA ALA A 20 -2.10 7.46 -7.88
C ALA A 20 -2.66 6.16 -8.50
N ASN A 21 -1.88 5.08 -8.49
CA ASN A 21 -2.32 3.78 -9.01
C ASN A 21 -3.51 3.23 -8.25
N VAL A 22 -3.48 3.24 -6.91
CA VAL A 22 -4.62 2.79 -6.09
C VAL A 22 -5.83 3.70 -6.28
N SER A 23 -5.64 5.03 -6.32
CA SER A 23 -6.71 6.00 -6.61
C SER A 23 -7.37 5.69 -7.96
N LYS A 24 -6.57 5.48 -8.99
CA LYS A 24 -7.06 5.10 -10.32
C LYS A 24 -7.87 3.80 -10.30
N GLN A 25 -7.39 2.79 -9.57
CA GLN A 25 -8.06 1.50 -9.49
C GLN A 25 -9.44 1.60 -8.83
N PHE A 26 -9.57 2.26 -7.67
CA PHE A 26 -10.89 2.37 -7.05
C PHE A 26 -11.81 3.36 -7.78
N VAL A 27 -11.29 4.43 -8.41
CA VAL A 27 -12.08 5.32 -9.28
C VAL A 27 -12.66 4.50 -10.44
N LEU A 28 -11.81 3.82 -11.22
CA LEU A 28 -12.28 3.01 -12.36
C LEU A 28 -13.21 1.88 -11.93
N GLY A 29 -12.99 1.27 -10.78
CA GLY A 29 -13.80 0.18 -10.24
C GLY A 29 -15.13 0.60 -9.62
N THR A 30 -15.42 1.92 -9.57
CA THR A 30 -16.66 2.44 -8.94
C THR A 30 -17.34 3.56 -9.76
N VAL A 31 -16.93 3.80 -11.00
CA VAL A 31 -17.57 4.79 -11.90
C VAL A 31 -19.01 4.43 -12.28
N ASP A 32 -19.42 3.19 -12.04
CA ASP A 32 -20.82 2.75 -12.14
C ASP A 32 -21.68 3.29 -10.99
N LYS A 33 -21.07 3.62 -9.86
CA LYS A 33 -21.73 4.09 -8.62
C LYS A 33 -21.59 5.59 -8.39
N TYR A 34 -20.44 6.15 -8.73
CA TYR A 34 -20.07 7.54 -8.41
C TYR A 34 -19.58 8.32 -9.64
N ASP A 35 -19.89 9.62 -9.63
CA ASP A 35 -19.17 10.60 -10.41
C ASP A 35 -17.93 11.06 -9.64
N TRP A 36 -16.76 11.04 -10.28
CA TRP A 36 -15.51 11.38 -9.63
C TRP A 36 -14.97 12.73 -10.11
N VAL A 37 -14.61 13.56 -9.16
CA VAL A 37 -13.87 14.81 -9.40
C VAL A 37 -12.59 14.72 -8.58
N GLN A 38 -11.44 15.04 -9.13
CA GLN A 38 -10.17 15.01 -8.42
C GLN A 38 -9.51 16.38 -8.37
N LEU A 39 -9.10 16.82 -7.17
CA LEU A 39 -8.01 17.78 -7.02
C LEU A 39 -6.71 16.98 -7.19
N ALA A 40 -6.12 17.06 -8.38
CA ALA A 40 -4.98 16.26 -8.79
C ALA A 40 -3.68 16.92 -8.33
N ALA A 41 -3.09 16.38 -7.27
CA ALA A 41 -2.04 17.00 -6.46
C ALA A 41 -0.68 16.29 -6.59
N ALA A 42 0.23 16.58 -5.66
CA ALA A 42 1.53 15.98 -5.37
C ALA A 42 2.74 16.47 -6.17
N ILE A 43 2.58 17.19 -7.26
CA ILE A 43 3.68 17.71 -8.08
C ILE A 43 3.55 19.20 -8.37
N GLN A 44 4.61 19.80 -8.89
CA GLN A 44 4.49 21.08 -9.57
C GLN A 44 3.90 20.83 -10.96
N HIS A 45 2.60 21.09 -11.12
CA HIS A 45 1.85 20.61 -12.26
C HIS A 45 1.94 21.57 -13.44
N PRO A 46 2.44 21.14 -14.62
CA PRO A 46 2.52 22.01 -15.81
C PRO A 46 1.15 22.42 -16.34
N ASP A 47 0.10 21.69 -15.97
CA ASP A 47 -1.28 21.90 -16.39
C ASP A 47 -2.14 22.59 -15.31
N MET A 48 -1.54 23.21 -14.31
CA MET A 48 -2.26 23.94 -13.27
C MET A 48 -3.26 24.93 -13.85
N GLY A 49 -4.50 24.91 -13.35
CA GLY A 49 -5.59 25.79 -13.81
C GLY A 49 -6.35 25.28 -15.04
N LYS A 50 -5.95 24.17 -15.66
CA LYS A 50 -6.73 23.47 -16.68
C LYS A 50 -7.72 22.51 -16.04
N ILE A 51 -8.74 22.10 -16.78
CA ILE A 51 -9.69 21.06 -16.40
C ILE A 51 -9.56 19.94 -17.42
N PHE A 52 -9.37 18.71 -16.94
CA PHE A 52 -9.34 17.52 -17.78
C PHE A 52 -10.59 16.70 -17.55
N ASP A 53 -11.38 16.54 -18.61
CA ASP A 53 -12.50 15.60 -18.61
C ASP A 53 -12.01 14.26 -19.20
N LEU A 54 -11.90 13.26 -18.35
CA LEU A 54 -11.47 11.90 -18.72
C LEU A 54 -12.66 10.96 -18.97
N SER A 55 -13.88 11.46 -18.95
CA SER A 55 -15.10 10.62 -18.99
C SER A 55 -15.11 9.70 -20.21
N ALA A 56 -14.82 10.22 -21.41
CA ALA A 56 -14.82 9.43 -22.65
C ALA A 56 -13.76 8.29 -22.64
N GLU A 57 -12.57 8.56 -22.08
CA GLU A 57 -11.53 7.54 -21.95
C GLU A 57 -11.93 6.47 -20.94
N VAL A 58 -12.50 6.88 -19.81
CA VAL A 58 -12.97 5.98 -18.74
C VAL A 58 -14.14 5.12 -19.23
N GLN A 59 -15.11 5.70 -19.95
CA GLN A 59 -16.21 4.96 -20.59
C GLN A 59 -15.69 3.86 -21.50
N LYS A 60 -14.69 4.18 -22.33
CA LYS A 60 -14.06 3.22 -23.25
C LYS A 60 -13.35 2.08 -22.50
N VAL A 61 -12.67 2.38 -21.40
CA VAL A 61 -11.90 1.39 -20.64
C VAL A 61 -12.78 0.52 -19.77
N THR A 62 -13.81 1.10 -19.14
CA THR A 62 -14.69 0.41 -18.18
C THR A 62 -15.94 -0.18 -18.80
N GLY A 63 -16.38 0.31 -19.97
CA GLY A 63 -17.66 -0.05 -20.58
C GLY A 63 -18.86 0.60 -19.90
N VAL A 64 -18.68 1.50 -18.95
CA VAL A 64 -19.74 2.22 -18.24
C VAL A 64 -20.06 3.50 -19.01
N GLU A 65 -21.17 3.51 -19.74
CA GLU A 65 -21.55 4.59 -20.70
C GLU A 65 -21.74 5.98 -20.04
N ASP A 66 -22.17 5.99 -18.77
CA ASP A 66 -22.41 7.20 -17.98
C ASP A 66 -21.30 7.51 -16.99
N ALA A 67 -20.09 6.93 -17.15
CA ALA A 67 -18.96 7.24 -16.32
C ALA A 67 -18.55 8.71 -16.48
N ASN A 68 -18.31 9.40 -15.35
CA ASN A 68 -17.92 10.79 -15.30
C ASN A 68 -16.72 10.97 -14.38
N VAL A 69 -15.58 11.42 -14.95
CA VAL A 69 -14.32 11.63 -14.23
C VAL A 69 -13.68 12.92 -14.70
N LYS A 70 -13.48 13.88 -13.78
CA LYS A 70 -12.84 15.17 -14.05
C LYS A 70 -11.64 15.38 -13.14
N LEU A 71 -10.58 15.99 -13.67
CA LEU A 71 -9.36 16.34 -12.93
C LEU A 71 -9.13 17.84 -12.95
N TYR A 72 -8.76 18.36 -11.79
CA TYR A 72 -8.30 19.73 -11.56
C TYR A 72 -6.84 19.69 -11.09
N PRO A 73 -5.86 19.75 -12.01
CA PRO A 73 -4.45 19.77 -11.67
C PRO A 73 -4.08 20.99 -10.83
N TYR A 74 -3.36 20.75 -9.72
CA TYR A 74 -2.94 21.82 -8.83
C TYR A 74 -1.51 21.56 -8.31
N ASN A 75 -0.76 22.65 -8.05
CA ASN A 75 0.60 22.55 -7.54
C ASN A 75 0.64 22.08 -6.08
N GLY A 76 1.57 21.16 -5.79
CA GLY A 76 1.71 20.60 -4.44
C GLY A 76 0.44 19.90 -4.01
N TYR A 77 -0.09 20.26 -2.84
CA TYR A 77 -1.23 19.60 -2.22
C TYR A 77 -2.47 20.51 -2.07
N GLY A 78 -2.52 21.61 -2.83
CA GLY A 78 -3.64 22.53 -2.79
C GLY A 78 -3.63 23.51 -1.60
N ASP A 79 -4.73 24.21 -1.44
CA ASP A 79 -4.98 25.16 -0.35
C ASP A 79 -6.49 25.29 -0.06
N ALA A 80 -6.84 26.08 0.99
CA ALA A 80 -8.21 26.27 1.41
C ALA A 80 -9.08 26.98 0.36
N ASP A 81 -8.50 27.86 -0.46
CA ASP A 81 -9.28 28.63 -1.43
C ASP A 81 -9.67 27.78 -2.64
N VAL A 82 -8.78 26.88 -3.10
CA VAL A 82 -9.12 25.95 -4.18
C VAL A 82 -10.21 24.98 -3.77
N ILE A 83 -10.22 24.48 -2.54
CA ILE A 83 -11.27 23.56 -2.08
C ILE A 83 -12.63 24.27 -1.99
N ARG A 84 -12.68 25.53 -1.52
CA ARG A 84 -13.91 26.34 -1.48
C ARG A 84 -14.47 26.54 -2.89
N GLN A 85 -13.59 26.82 -3.87
CA GLN A 85 -14.00 26.95 -5.26
C GLN A 85 -14.57 25.64 -5.82
N LEU A 86 -13.90 24.51 -5.57
CA LEU A 86 -14.35 23.19 -6.04
C LEU A 86 -15.68 22.79 -5.39
N LEU A 87 -15.87 23.05 -4.10
CA LEU A 87 -17.15 22.83 -3.41
C LEU A 87 -18.29 23.64 -4.04
N MET A 88 -18.02 24.88 -4.44
CA MET A 88 -19.00 25.75 -5.08
C MET A 88 -19.33 25.32 -6.50
N ILE A 89 -18.32 24.96 -7.31
CA ILE A 89 -18.47 24.63 -8.74
C ILE A 89 -19.00 23.21 -8.93
N GLU A 90 -18.42 22.24 -8.26
CA GLU A 90 -18.72 20.82 -8.45
C GLU A 90 -19.80 20.27 -7.54
N GLN A 91 -20.05 20.91 -6.40
CA GLN A 91 -21.08 20.52 -5.42
C GLN A 91 -21.04 19.02 -5.10
N PRO A 92 -19.90 18.49 -4.62
CA PRO A 92 -19.75 17.06 -4.33
C PRO A 92 -20.63 16.66 -3.13
N ASP A 93 -21.04 15.40 -3.09
CA ASP A 93 -21.75 14.81 -1.95
C ASP A 93 -20.81 14.41 -0.81
N ALA A 94 -19.54 14.18 -1.09
CA ALA A 94 -18.50 13.90 -0.10
C ALA A 94 -17.11 14.28 -0.60
N ILE A 95 -16.17 14.49 0.32
CA ILE A 95 -14.74 14.59 0.05
C ILE A 95 -14.06 13.33 0.53
N LEU A 96 -13.24 12.70 -0.31
CA LEU A 96 -12.35 11.58 0.04
C LEU A 96 -10.89 12.05 -0.06
N HIS A 97 -10.20 12.11 1.07
CA HIS A 97 -8.77 12.38 1.14
C HIS A 97 -7.98 11.06 1.15
N PHE A 98 -6.97 10.96 0.27
CA PHE A 98 -6.09 9.79 0.20
C PHE A 98 -4.65 10.22 -0.07
N THR A 99 -3.94 10.59 0.96
CA THR A 99 -2.48 10.76 1.07
C THR A 99 -2.10 10.92 2.54
N ASP A 100 -0.85 11.34 2.81
CA ASP A 100 -0.41 11.68 4.16
C ASP A 100 -1.07 13.01 4.61
N PRO A 101 -1.82 13.03 5.71
CA PRO A 101 -2.56 14.22 6.16
C PRO A 101 -1.65 15.40 6.53
N ARG A 102 -0.37 15.15 6.83
CA ARG A 102 0.60 16.20 7.17
C ARG A 102 0.92 17.13 6.01
N TYR A 103 0.69 16.71 4.77
CA TYR A 103 0.77 17.59 3.61
C TYR A 103 -0.51 18.39 3.35
N TRP A 104 -1.59 18.06 4.08
CA TRP A 104 -2.92 18.64 3.93
C TRP A 104 -3.42 19.32 5.21
N ILE A 105 -2.54 19.87 6.05
CA ILE A 105 -2.88 20.50 7.32
C ILE A 105 -3.98 21.54 7.12
N TRP A 106 -3.88 22.36 6.09
CA TRP A 106 -4.88 23.37 5.74
C TRP A 106 -6.29 22.79 5.55
N LEU A 107 -6.44 21.55 5.07
CA LEU A 107 -7.73 20.88 4.92
C LEU A 107 -8.36 20.59 6.28
N TYR A 108 -7.54 20.11 7.21
CA TYR A 108 -7.97 19.78 8.57
C TYR A 108 -8.20 21.04 9.42
N ASP A 109 -7.50 22.13 9.16
CA ASP A 109 -7.73 23.43 9.81
C ASP A 109 -9.11 24.02 9.48
N ILE A 110 -9.66 23.70 8.31
CA ILE A 110 -10.99 24.14 7.88
C ILE A 110 -12.06 23.02 7.90
N GLU A 111 -11.78 21.88 8.56
CA GLU A 111 -12.71 20.74 8.59
C GLU A 111 -14.11 21.11 9.06
N HIS A 112 -14.18 22.02 10.05
CA HIS A 112 -15.46 22.48 10.59
C HIS A 112 -16.30 23.24 9.55
N GLU A 113 -15.68 24.05 8.69
CA GLU A 113 -16.33 24.75 7.57
C GLU A 113 -16.86 23.74 6.55
N ILE A 114 -15.99 22.80 6.12
CA ILE A 114 -16.33 21.78 5.13
C ILE A 114 -17.49 20.93 5.61
N ARG A 115 -17.42 20.46 6.83
CA ARG A 115 -18.40 19.54 7.44
C ARG A 115 -19.72 20.20 7.85
N GLN A 116 -19.91 21.50 7.54
CA GLN A 116 -21.22 22.13 7.53
C GLN A 116 -22.06 21.74 6.31
N SER A 117 -21.43 21.22 5.26
CA SER A 117 -22.07 20.94 3.99
C SER A 117 -21.89 19.50 3.52
N VAL A 118 -20.68 18.95 3.63
CA VAL A 118 -20.32 17.63 3.10
C VAL A 118 -19.46 16.86 4.10
N PRO A 119 -19.58 15.51 4.15
CA PRO A 119 -18.71 14.69 4.98
C PRO A 119 -17.27 14.68 4.44
N LEU A 120 -16.30 14.65 5.37
CA LEU A 120 -14.89 14.46 5.10
C LEU A 120 -14.51 13.00 5.40
N LEU A 121 -14.05 12.30 4.39
CA LEU A 121 -13.66 10.91 4.43
C LEU A 121 -12.14 10.81 4.26
N PHE A 122 -11.52 9.83 4.92
CA PHE A 122 -10.09 9.64 4.85
C PHE A 122 -9.73 8.17 4.56
N TYR A 123 -8.98 7.93 3.47
CA TYR A 123 -8.38 6.63 3.22
C TYR A 123 -6.97 6.63 3.82
N HIS A 124 -6.83 6.00 4.98
CA HIS A 124 -5.74 6.14 5.92
C HIS A 124 -4.59 5.17 5.64
N ILE A 125 -3.38 5.72 5.47
CA ILE A 125 -2.17 5.01 5.02
C ILE A 125 -1.09 4.86 6.09
N TRP A 126 -1.35 5.18 7.35
CA TRP A 126 -0.33 5.13 8.41
C TRP A 126 0.19 3.72 8.63
N ASP A 127 1.51 3.56 8.62
CA ASP A 127 2.20 2.27 8.64
C ASP A 127 3.01 1.98 9.91
N ASP A 128 3.18 2.98 10.81
CA ASP A 128 4.08 2.88 11.95
C ASP A 128 3.36 2.62 13.27
N LEU A 129 4.02 1.84 14.11
CA LEU A 129 3.77 1.75 15.54
C LEU A 129 4.84 2.58 16.29
N PRO A 130 4.67 2.92 17.57
CA PRO A 130 3.48 2.72 18.41
C PRO A 130 2.34 3.65 18.01
N ASP A 131 1.15 3.47 18.63
CA ASP A 131 -0.05 4.26 18.31
C ASP A 131 0.24 5.75 18.25
N PRO A 132 0.03 6.43 17.09
CA PRO A 132 0.38 7.82 16.86
C PRO A 132 -0.68 8.75 17.44
N LYS A 133 -0.67 8.95 18.76
CA LYS A 133 -1.63 9.83 19.45
C LYS A 133 -1.64 11.27 18.91
N TYR A 134 -0.51 11.70 18.38
CA TYR A 134 -0.35 13.00 17.72
C TYR A 134 -1.10 13.11 16.38
N ASN A 135 -1.63 12.00 15.83
CA ASN A 135 -2.49 12.01 14.65
C ASN A 135 -3.98 12.05 14.97
N ARG A 136 -4.37 12.10 16.27
CA ARG A 136 -5.76 12.02 16.70
C ARG A 136 -6.64 13.07 16.06
N ASP A 137 -6.17 14.30 15.95
CA ASP A 137 -6.95 15.42 15.43
C ASP A 137 -7.35 15.18 13.95
N PHE A 138 -6.49 14.53 13.16
CA PHE A 138 -6.83 14.14 11.81
C PHE A 138 -7.96 13.10 11.77
N TYR A 139 -7.97 12.16 12.72
CA TYR A 139 -9.01 11.12 12.78
C TYR A 139 -10.35 11.69 13.22
N GLU A 140 -10.36 12.55 14.25
CA GLU A 140 -11.57 13.20 14.77
C GLU A 140 -12.17 14.21 13.77
N SER A 141 -11.36 14.72 12.84
CA SER A 141 -11.79 15.59 11.75
C SER A 141 -12.55 14.87 10.65
N CYS A 142 -12.54 13.54 10.62
CA CYS A 142 -13.17 12.76 9.57
C CYS A 142 -14.50 12.13 10.01
N ASP A 143 -15.44 12.02 9.07
CA ASP A 143 -16.70 11.31 9.27
C ASP A 143 -16.56 9.82 9.07
N TRP A 144 -15.66 9.40 8.19
CA TRP A 144 -15.30 8.01 7.98
C TRP A 144 -13.81 7.84 7.65
N ILE A 145 -13.21 6.75 8.13
CA ILE A 145 -11.82 6.38 7.87
C ILE A 145 -11.76 4.94 7.36
N GLY A 146 -11.33 4.77 6.11
CA GLY A 146 -10.94 3.49 5.55
C GLY A 146 -9.46 3.22 5.85
N CYS A 147 -9.13 2.11 6.45
CA CYS A 147 -7.76 1.76 6.85
C CYS A 147 -7.17 0.71 5.89
N ILE A 148 -6.01 1.01 5.31
CA ILE A 148 -5.37 0.18 4.28
C ILE A 148 -4.85 -1.16 4.79
N SER A 149 -4.66 -1.31 6.09
CA SER A 149 -4.18 -2.53 6.72
C SER A 149 -4.88 -2.81 8.05
N LYS A 150 -4.83 -4.05 8.50
CA LYS A 150 -5.33 -4.47 9.82
C LYS A 150 -4.60 -3.74 10.94
N GLN A 151 -3.28 -3.49 10.77
CA GLN A 151 -2.51 -2.69 11.72
C GLN A 151 -3.04 -1.25 11.78
N THR A 152 -3.24 -0.60 10.62
CA THR A 152 -3.77 0.76 10.54
C THR A 152 -5.17 0.86 11.15
N TYR A 153 -6.02 -0.15 10.93
CA TYR A 153 -7.35 -0.25 11.55
C TYR A 153 -7.26 -0.32 13.08
N GLY A 154 -6.40 -1.23 13.60
CA GLY A 154 -6.19 -1.36 15.03
C GLY A 154 -5.66 -0.08 15.68
N ILE A 155 -4.69 0.58 15.04
CA ILE A 155 -4.15 1.89 15.45
C ILE A 155 -5.27 2.93 15.53
N THR A 156 -6.05 3.07 14.46
CA THR A 156 -7.12 4.08 14.40
C THR A 156 -8.14 3.88 15.49
N LYS A 157 -8.62 2.66 15.72
CA LYS A 157 -9.56 2.31 16.79
C LYS A 157 -8.99 2.62 18.18
N ARG A 158 -7.71 2.28 18.45
CA ARG A 158 -7.09 2.56 19.75
C ARG A 158 -6.85 4.05 19.98
N VAL A 159 -6.45 4.81 18.97
CA VAL A 159 -6.25 6.26 19.09
C VAL A 159 -7.56 6.97 19.37
N TYR A 160 -8.66 6.58 18.73
CA TYR A 160 -9.99 7.10 19.06
C TYR A 160 -10.43 6.78 20.50
N SER A 161 -10.02 5.65 21.04
CA SER A 161 -10.41 5.18 22.38
C SER A 161 -9.43 5.62 23.47
N TRP A 162 -8.43 6.42 23.14
CA TRP A 162 -7.31 6.77 24.03
C TRP A 162 -7.74 7.39 25.35
N ASP A 163 -8.64 8.38 25.30
CA ASP A 163 -9.27 8.98 26.48
C ASP A 163 -10.70 8.44 26.58
N LYS A 164 -10.95 7.58 27.55
CA LYS A 164 -12.27 6.98 27.76
C LYS A 164 -13.37 7.99 28.12
N GLU A 165 -12.99 9.23 28.32
CA GLU A 165 -13.91 10.34 28.61
C GLU A 165 -13.67 11.51 27.63
N PRO A 166 -14.72 12.07 27.06
CA PRO A 166 -16.11 11.57 27.08
C PRO A 166 -16.35 10.49 26.00
N GLN A 167 -17.30 9.58 26.24
CA GLN A 167 -17.65 8.44 25.36
C GLN A 167 -17.97 8.80 23.90
N TRP A 168 -18.38 10.06 23.63
CA TRP A 168 -18.64 10.53 22.26
C TRP A 168 -17.37 10.61 21.38
N LYS A 169 -16.18 10.57 21.97
CA LYS A 169 -14.90 10.50 21.24
C LYS A 169 -14.54 9.10 20.76
N THR A 170 -15.31 8.08 21.13
CA THR A 170 -15.10 6.72 20.64
C THR A 170 -15.66 6.58 19.22
N ALA A 171 -14.86 6.03 18.31
CA ALA A 171 -15.32 5.77 16.94
C ALA A 171 -16.55 4.84 16.94
N LYS A 172 -17.61 5.24 16.23
CA LYS A 172 -18.77 4.39 15.98
C LYS A 172 -18.38 3.29 14.98
N ASP A 173 -19.07 2.16 14.96
CA ASP A 173 -18.73 1.01 14.12
C ASP A 173 -18.65 1.34 12.63
N TRP A 174 -19.50 2.23 12.14
CA TRP A 174 -19.48 2.63 10.73
C TRP A 174 -18.38 3.64 10.39
N GLN A 175 -17.74 4.29 11.39
CA GLN A 175 -16.76 5.36 11.15
C GLN A 175 -15.37 4.86 10.78
N VAL A 176 -15.02 3.62 11.10
CA VAL A 176 -13.70 3.05 10.80
C VAL A 176 -13.89 1.69 10.18
N SER A 177 -13.35 1.51 8.99
CA SER A 177 -13.44 0.26 8.23
C SER A 177 -12.06 -0.22 7.80
N TYR A 178 -11.86 -1.53 7.77
CA TYR A 178 -10.71 -2.13 7.11
C TYR A 178 -10.98 -2.18 5.60
N VAL A 179 -10.17 -1.48 4.84
CA VAL A 179 -10.24 -1.39 3.37
C VAL A 179 -8.85 -1.65 2.81
N PRO A 180 -8.44 -2.91 2.64
CA PRO A 180 -7.13 -3.22 2.10
C PRO A 180 -7.01 -2.73 0.65
N HIS A 181 -5.80 -2.43 0.21
CA HIS A 181 -5.56 -2.24 -1.21
C HIS A 181 -5.91 -3.52 -1.97
N GLY A 182 -6.65 -3.36 -3.05
CA GLY A 182 -7.04 -4.47 -3.92
C GLY A 182 -6.04 -4.67 -5.05
N ILE A 183 -5.75 -5.92 -5.37
CA ILE A 183 -4.90 -6.29 -6.50
C ILE A 183 -5.77 -6.77 -7.66
N ASN A 184 -5.50 -6.24 -8.85
CA ASN A 184 -6.23 -6.63 -10.06
C ASN A 184 -5.83 -8.03 -10.53
N SER A 185 -6.64 -9.02 -10.19
CA SER A 185 -6.41 -10.44 -10.51
C SER A 185 -6.50 -10.77 -11.99
N ASN A 186 -7.01 -9.87 -12.83
CA ASN A 186 -7.01 -10.02 -14.29
C ASN A 186 -5.66 -9.69 -14.90
N ILE A 187 -4.90 -8.79 -14.26
CA ILE A 187 -3.55 -8.39 -14.67
C ILE A 187 -2.52 -9.28 -13.97
N TYR A 188 -2.52 -9.30 -12.64
CA TYR A 188 -1.60 -10.10 -11.84
C TYR A 188 -2.14 -11.52 -11.68
N LYS A 189 -1.55 -12.43 -12.44
CA LYS A 189 -1.97 -13.84 -12.49
C LYS A 189 -0.86 -14.74 -13.00
N PRO A 190 -0.91 -16.03 -12.71
CA PRO A 190 -0.03 -17.01 -13.33
C PRO A 190 -0.20 -17.00 -14.84
N ILE A 191 0.91 -16.94 -15.56
CA ILE A 191 0.94 -16.95 -17.02
C ILE A 191 2.16 -17.73 -17.51
N GLU A 192 2.10 -18.18 -18.77
CA GLU A 192 3.30 -18.55 -19.52
C GLU A 192 3.99 -17.29 -20.01
N LEU A 193 5.29 -17.22 -19.77
CA LEU A 193 6.08 -16.05 -20.19
C LEU A 193 6.28 -16.06 -21.71
N PRO A 194 6.31 -14.88 -22.36
CA PRO A 194 6.78 -14.78 -23.74
C PRO A 194 8.18 -15.38 -23.89
N GLU A 195 8.42 -16.11 -24.95
CA GLU A 195 9.65 -16.89 -25.20
C GLU A 195 10.94 -16.06 -25.03
N ASP A 196 10.92 -14.81 -25.51
CA ASP A 196 12.07 -13.91 -25.45
C ASP A 196 12.15 -13.05 -24.18
N PHE A 197 11.17 -13.14 -23.26
CA PHE A 197 11.11 -12.22 -22.12
C PHE A 197 12.31 -12.42 -21.17
N SER A 198 12.59 -13.65 -20.76
CA SER A 198 13.75 -13.96 -19.93
C SER A 198 15.06 -13.55 -20.61
N LYS A 199 15.17 -13.78 -21.91
CA LYS A 199 16.34 -13.41 -22.72
C LYS A 199 16.52 -11.89 -22.80
N SER A 200 15.45 -11.12 -22.82
CA SER A 200 15.51 -9.65 -22.83
C SER A 200 16.13 -9.07 -21.55
N ILE A 201 16.10 -9.82 -20.44
CA ILE A 201 16.64 -9.39 -19.13
C ILE A 201 18.03 -10.00 -18.89
N PHE A 202 18.22 -11.28 -19.17
CA PHE A 202 19.40 -12.05 -18.79
C PHE A 202 20.35 -12.37 -19.97
N GLY A 203 19.98 -12.01 -21.20
CA GLY A 203 20.68 -12.47 -22.39
C GLY A 203 20.56 -13.99 -22.53
N ASP A 204 21.66 -14.65 -22.79
CA ASP A 204 21.71 -16.12 -22.92
C ASP A 204 21.92 -16.85 -21.57
N LYS A 205 22.08 -16.10 -20.46
CA LYS A 205 22.28 -16.68 -19.13
C LYS A 205 20.97 -17.22 -18.55
N GLN A 206 21.05 -18.40 -17.93
CA GLN A 206 19.90 -19.04 -17.26
C GLN A 206 20.19 -19.19 -15.78
N TYR A 207 19.18 -18.96 -14.95
CA TYR A 207 19.25 -19.08 -13.52
C TYR A 207 18.30 -20.14 -12.99
N ASP A 208 18.78 -20.91 -12.00
CA ASP A 208 18.01 -21.95 -11.33
C ASP A 208 17.13 -21.36 -10.20
N PHE A 209 17.53 -20.16 -9.71
CA PHE A 209 16.79 -19.44 -8.69
C PHE A 209 16.91 -17.92 -8.89
N ILE A 210 15.75 -17.24 -8.91
CA ILE A 210 15.62 -15.81 -9.12
C ILE A 210 14.90 -15.22 -7.91
N LEU A 211 15.63 -14.50 -7.05
CA LEU A 211 15.05 -13.64 -6.02
C LEU A 211 14.72 -12.29 -6.63
N TYR A 212 13.51 -11.79 -6.42
CA TYR A 212 13.04 -10.53 -7.01
C TYR A 212 12.75 -9.48 -5.95
N TRP A 213 13.21 -8.25 -6.20
CA TRP A 213 12.94 -7.09 -5.37
C TRP A 213 12.40 -5.94 -6.24
N ASN A 214 11.18 -5.47 -5.93
CA ASN A 214 10.50 -4.40 -6.65
C ASN A 214 10.08 -3.29 -5.67
N ASN A 215 10.88 -2.27 -5.55
CA ASN A 215 10.62 -1.11 -4.71
C ASN A 215 11.43 0.10 -5.21
N ARG A 216 11.03 1.31 -4.80
CA ARG A 216 11.88 2.48 -4.94
C ARG A 216 13.12 2.33 -4.06
N ASN A 217 14.28 2.73 -4.55
CA ASN A 217 15.52 2.77 -3.79
C ASN A 217 15.45 3.93 -2.77
N ILE A 218 14.88 3.68 -1.59
CA ILE A 218 14.82 4.62 -0.46
C ILE A 218 15.10 3.89 0.84
N ARG A 219 15.60 4.62 1.85
CA ARG A 219 16.11 4.04 3.10
C ARG A 219 15.17 3.03 3.75
N ARG A 220 13.90 3.38 3.93
CA ARG A 220 12.94 2.49 4.60
C ARG A 220 12.68 1.17 3.87
N LYS A 221 13.01 1.06 2.59
CA LYS A 221 12.86 -0.17 1.80
C LYS A 221 14.03 -1.15 1.95
N GLN A 222 15.07 -0.76 2.68
CA GLN A 222 16.20 -1.59 3.06
C GLN A 222 16.89 -2.30 1.87
N PRO A 223 17.17 -1.61 0.74
CA PRO A 223 17.74 -2.27 -0.44
C PRO A 223 19.14 -2.85 -0.17
N VAL A 224 19.92 -2.20 0.69
CA VAL A 224 21.26 -2.68 1.06
C VAL A 224 21.19 -3.97 1.87
N ASP A 225 20.25 -4.06 2.83
CA ASP A 225 20.08 -5.27 3.64
C ASP A 225 19.60 -6.45 2.78
N VAL A 226 18.82 -6.18 1.70
CA VAL A 226 18.47 -7.21 0.70
C VAL A 226 19.71 -7.70 -0.06
N LEU A 227 20.60 -6.78 -0.49
CA LEU A 227 21.86 -7.12 -1.15
C LEU A 227 22.76 -7.97 -0.23
N LEU A 228 22.93 -7.55 1.03
CA LEU A 228 23.75 -8.28 2.01
C LEU A 228 23.17 -9.66 2.34
N ALA A 229 21.85 -9.76 2.47
CA ALA A 229 21.18 -11.05 2.69
C ALA A 229 21.40 -12.01 1.52
N PHE A 230 21.32 -11.51 0.29
CA PHE A 230 21.55 -12.31 -0.91
C PHE A 230 23.04 -12.71 -1.02
N GLU A 231 23.97 -11.82 -0.75
CA GLU A 231 25.42 -12.14 -0.74
C GLU A 231 25.75 -13.22 0.29
N GLU A 232 25.18 -13.13 1.50
CA GLU A 232 25.38 -14.13 2.56
C GLU A 232 24.82 -15.49 2.13
N PHE A 233 23.63 -15.52 1.51
CA PHE A 233 23.07 -16.72 0.92
C PHE A 233 23.99 -17.33 -0.15
N VAL A 234 24.52 -16.51 -1.08
CA VAL A 234 25.42 -16.96 -2.17
C VAL A 234 26.71 -17.52 -1.63
N LYS A 235 27.33 -16.87 -0.62
CA LYS A 235 28.53 -17.40 0.06
C LYS A 235 28.33 -18.77 0.65
N GLY A 236 27.13 -19.06 1.15
CA GLY A 236 26.76 -20.37 1.69
C GLY A 236 26.53 -21.46 0.63
N LEU A 237 26.55 -21.12 -0.68
CA LEU A 237 26.40 -22.09 -1.77
C LEU A 237 27.76 -22.68 -2.21
N PRO A 238 27.79 -23.94 -2.69
CA PRO A 238 28.91 -24.47 -3.44
C PRO A 238 29.27 -23.55 -4.62
N GLU A 239 30.55 -23.42 -4.92
CA GLU A 239 31.06 -22.45 -5.91
C GLU A 239 30.40 -22.61 -7.27
N GLU A 240 30.19 -23.85 -7.72
CA GLU A 240 29.56 -24.19 -8.99
C GLU A 240 28.08 -23.83 -9.08
N LYS A 241 27.43 -23.52 -7.95
CA LYS A 241 26.02 -23.11 -7.89
C LYS A 241 25.83 -21.59 -7.80
N ARG A 242 26.87 -20.84 -7.42
CA ARG A 242 26.77 -19.38 -7.23
C ARG A 242 26.39 -18.65 -8.49
N ASP A 243 26.88 -19.09 -9.63
CA ASP A 243 26.54 -18.53 -10.95
C ASP A 243 25.13 -18.87 -11.45
N LYS A 244 24.42 -19.75 -10.74
CA LYS A 244 23.08 -20.23 -11.11
C LYS A 244 21.96 -19.51 -10.36
N VAL A 245 22.28 -18.55 -9.51
CA VAL A 245 21.32 -17.78 -8.75
C VAL A 245 21.49 -16.28 -9.02
N CYS A 246 20.40 -15.52 -9.00
CA CYS A 246 20.49 -14.07 -9.14
C CYS A 246 19.45 -13.34 -8.29
N LEU A 247 19.79 -12.09 -7.92
CA LEU A 247 18.88 -11.09 -7.40
C LEU A 247 18.49 -10.15 -8.54
N LEU A 248 17.23 -10.18 -8.94
CA LEU A 248 16.65 -9.28 -9.92
C LEU A 248 16.05 -8.07 -9.20
N MET A 249 16.50 -6.86 -9.51
CA MET A 249 16.03 -5.63 -8.88
C MET A 249 15.32 -4.74 -9.90
N HIS A 250 14.06 -4.39 -9.60
CA HIS A 250 13.30 -3.40 -10.35
C HIS A 250 13.28 -2.08 -9.58
N THR A 251 14.27 -1.24 -9.83
CA THR A 251 14.49 0.03 -9.14
C THR A 251 15.47 0.92 -9.90
N THR A 252 15.57 2.19 -9.47
CA THR A 252 16.69 3.06 -9.86
C THR A 252 17.93 2.67 -9.08
N GLN A 253 19.06 2.60 -9.77
CA GLN A 253 20.35 2.19 -9.17
C GLN A 253 20.87 3.20 -8.16
N ILE A 254 20.59 4.48 -8.39
CA ILE A 254 20.97 5.60 -7.51
C ILE A 254 19.73 6.44 -7.24
N ASP A 255 19.44 6.75 -5.99
CA ASP A 255 18.35 7.65 -5.56
C ASP A 255 18.87 8.51 -4.40
N GLU A 256 18.61 9.82 -4.44
CA GLU A 256 19.04 10.78 -3.40
C GLU A 256 18.46 10.49 -2.00
N ASN A 257 17.27 9.85 -1.96
CA ASN A 257 16.61 9.43 -0.72
C ASN A 257 16.96 7.99 -0.31
N GLY A 258 17.81 7.34 -1.10
CA GLY A 258 18.26 5.96 -0.90
C GLY A 258 19.77 5.84 -0.82
N THR A 259 20.34 5.11 -1.79
CA THR A 259 21.79 4.86 -1.85
C THR A 259 22.24 4.63 -3.29
N ASP A 260 23.57 4.60 -3.47
CA ASP A 260 24.24 4.10 -4.67
C ASP A 260 24.38 2.56 -4.56
N LEU A 261 23.48 1.86 -5.23
CA LEU A 261 23.47 0.39 -5.23
C LEU A 261 24.63 -0.20 -6.02
N ILE A 262 25.14 0.49 -7.05
CA ILE A 262 26.28 0.01 -7.83
C ILE A 262 27.52 -0.05 -6.97
N THR A 263 27.87 1.06 -6.31
CA THR A 263 28.99 1.11 -5.37
C THR A 263 28.84 0.09 -4.24
N THR A 264 27.62 -0.09 -3.73
CA THR A 264 27.33 -1.08 -2.68
C THR A 264 27.62 -2.52 -3.16
N ILE A 265 27.18 -2.87 -4.38
CA ILE A 265 27.40 -4.20 -4.96
C ILE A 265 28.88 -4.45 -5.17
N GLU A 266 29.61 -3.49 -5.77
CA GLU A 266 31.05 -3.62 -6.03
C GLU A 266 31.87 -3.88 -4.76
N HIS A 267 31.52 -3.23 -3.66
CA HIS A 267 32.27 -3.34 -2.42
C HIS A 267 31.83 -4.46 -1.47
N HIS A 268 30.54 -4.82 -1.49
CA HIS A 268 29.96 -5.71 -0.48
C HIS A 268 29.37 -7.00 -1.01
N CYS A 269 29.12 -7.09 -2.32
CA CYS A 269 28.44 -8.24 -2.92
C CYS A 269 29.22 -8.85 -4.11
N PRO A 270 30.53 -9.10 -3.97
CA PRO A 270 31.38 -9.51 -5.11
C PRO A 270 31.07 -10.91 -5.63
N ASN A 271 30.34 -11.74 -4.87
CA ASN A 271 30.00 -13.10 -5.27
C ASN A 271 28.59 -13.21 -5.85
N SER A 272 27.82 -12.14 -5.85
CA SER A 272 26.41 -12.14 -6.18
C SER A 272 26.17 -11.69 -7.62
N ASN A 273 25.29 -12.40 -8.35
CA ASN A 273 24.74 -11.88 -9.59
C ASN A 273 23.54 -10.97 -9.24
N VAL A 274 23.76 -9.67 -9.27
CA VAL A 274 22.68 -8.67 -9.10
C VAL A 274 22.40 -8.04 -10.46
N ILE A 275 21.13 -8.10 -10.87
CA ILE A 275 20.69 -7.66 -12.19
C ILE A 275 19.59 -6.62 -12.01
N PHE A 276 19.75 -5.47 -12.67
CA PHE A 276 18.70 -4.46 -12.72
C PHE A 276 17.87 -4.63 -13.98
N THR A 277 16.56 -4.44 -13.85
CA THR A 277 15.69 -4.46 -15.04
C THR A 277 16.04 -3.31 -15.97
N PRO A 278 16.04 -3.54 -17.31
CA PRO A 278 16.56 -2.56 -18.27
C PRO A 278 15.66 -1.33 -18.47
N GLN A 279 14.40 -1.39 -18.04
CA GLN A 279 13.41 -0.35 -18.30
C GLN A 279 12.29 -0.35 -17.25
N ARG A 280 11.44 0.70 -17.27
CA ARG A 280 10.18 0.70 -16.56
C ARG A 280 9.18 -0.19 -17.29
N TYR A 281 8.38 -0.92 -16.51
CA TYR A 281 7.35 -1.81 -17.03
C TYR A 281 5.93 -1.28 -16.76
N THR A 282 5.01 -1.64 -17.66
CA THR A 282 3.57 -1.56 -17.39
C THR A 282 3.15 -2.59 -16.34
N GLU A 283 1.94 -2.52 -15.81
CA GLU A 283 1.40 -3.53 -14.89
C GLU A 283 1.50 -4.96 -15.47
N GLN A 284 1.21 -5.12 -16.76
CA GLN A 284 1.38 -6.42 -17.43
C GLN A 284 2.85 -6.86 -17.49
N GLY A 285 3.77 -5.94 -17.74
CA GLY A 285 5.21 -6.21 -17.70
C GLY A 285 5.70 -6.56 -16.30
N LEU A 286 5.16 -5.93 -15.26
CA LEU A 286 5.43 -6.31 -13.86
C LEU A 286 4.92 -7.72 -13.57
N ASN A 287 3.73 -8.09 -14.08
CA ASN A 287 3.25 -9.46 -13.94
C ASN A 287 4.20 -10.48 -14.58
N TYR A 288 4.85 -10.13 -15.70
CA TYR A 288 5.88 -10.99 -16.29
C TYR A 288 7.07 -11.16 -15.33
N LEU A 289 7.54 -10.09 -14.69
CA LEU A 289 8.64 -10.15 -13.73
C LEU A 289 8.30 -11.03 -12.52
N TYR A 290 7.07 -10.92 -11.98
CA TYR A 290 6.63 -11.81 -10.89
C TYR A 290 6.57 -13.28 -11.33
N ASN A 291 6.09 -13.57 -12.54
CA ASN A 291 6.06 -14.94 -13.07
C ASN A 291 7.45 -15.48 -13.45
N LEU A 292 8.42 -14.61 -13.70
CA LEU A 292 9.82 -14.97 -13.94
C LEU A 292 10.55 -15.34 -12.65
N ALA A 293 10.21 -14.65 -11.56
CA ALA A 293 10.82 -14.83 -10.25
C ALA A 293 10.39 -16.14 -9.58
N ASP A 294 11.28 -16.69 -8.77
CA ASP A 294 10.96 -17.82 -7.88
C ASP A 294 10.38 -17.35 -6.55
N VAL A 295 10.87 -16.20 -6.04
CA VAL A 295 10.43 -15.59 -4.77
C VAL A 295 10.58 -14.07 -4.86
N THR A 296 9.61 -13.33 -4.33
CA THR A 296 9.72 -11.87 -4.16
C THR A 296 10.03 -11.53 -2.70
N ILE A 297 10.92 -10.56 -2.47
CA ILE A 297 11.32 -10.14 -1.14
C ILE A 297 10.97 -8.67 -0.86
N ASN A 298 10.43 -8.39 0.32
CA ASN A 298 10.24 -7.04 0.86
C ASN A 298 10.50 -7.01 2.37
N ILE A 299 11.65 -6.49 2.75
CA ILE A 299 12.06 -6.32 4.15
C ILE A 299 12.06 -4.86 4.59
N ALA A 300 11.18 -4.06 4.00
CA ALA A 300 11.01 -2.66 4.40
C ALA A 300 10.83 -2.53 5.91
N SER A 301 11.41 -1.50 6.52
CA SER A 301 11.25 -1.22 7.95
C SER A 301 9.87 -0.67 8.30
N ASN A 302 9.19 -0.11 7.32
CA ASN A 302 7.83 0.43 7.42
C ASN A 302 7.14 0.29 6.07
N GLU A 303 5.89 -0.21 6.08
CA GLU A 303 5.14 -0.43 4.84
C GLU A 303 3.63 -0.33 5.07
N GLY A 304 2.98 0.61 4.39
CA GLY A 304 1.52 0.80 4.51
C GLY A 304 0.72 -0.42 4.09
N PHE A 305 1.07 -1.01 2.95
CA PHE A 305 0.41 -2.22 2.45
C PHE A 305 1.40 -3.21 1.80
N GLY A 306 2.32 -2.72 0.95
CA GLY A 306 3.26 -3.57 0.21
C GLY A 306 2.67 -4.10 -1.10
N LEU A 307 2.33 -3.19 -2.02
CA LEU A 307 1.74 -3.55 -3.31
C LEU A 307 2.56 -4.60 -4.06
N ALA A 308 3.88 -4.43 -4.12
CA ALA A 308 4.76 -5.32 -4.89
C ALA A 308 4.68 -6.80 -4.44
N THR A 309 4.63 -7.05 -3.13
CA THR A 309 4.49 -8.43 -2.62
C THR A 309 3.07 -8.96 -2.75
N ALA A 310 2.06 -8.10 -2.62
CA ALA A 310 0.68 -8.49 -2.89
C ALA A 310 0.46 -8.83 -4.37
N GLU A 311 1.03 -8.05 -5.29
CA GLU A 311 1.04 -8.35 -6.74
C GLU A 311 1.75 -9.67 -7.02
N SER A 312 2.88 -9.94 -6.34
CA SER A 312 3.62 -11.20 -6.44
C SER A 312 2.77 -12.40 -6.04
N VAL A 313 2.14 -12.35 -4.86
CA VAL A 313 1.26 -13.44 -4.40
C VAL A 313 0.06 -13.60 -5.34
N MET A 314 -0.52 -12.49 -5.83
CA MET A 314 -1.61 -12.54 -6.80
C MET A 314 -1.15 -13.15 -8.14
N ALA A 315 0.10 -12.96 -8.54
CA ALA A 315 0.71 -13.61 -9.70
C ALA A 315 1.04 -15.10 -9.47
N GLY A 316 0.94 -15.58 -8.23
CA GLY A 316 1.25 -16.98 -7.86
C GLY A 316 2.71 -17.21 -7.48
N THR A 317 3.44 -16.16 -7.11
CA THR A 317 4.85 -16.21 -6.69
C THR A 317 4.96 -15.97 -5.20
N PRO A 318 5.62 -16.85 -4.43
CA PRO A 318 5.76 -16.75 -2.99
C PRO A 318 6.65 -15.58 -2.57
N ILE A 319 6.58 -15.23 -1.27
CA ILE A 319 7.23 -14.04 -0.73
C ILE A 319 8.05 -14.28 0.52
N ILE A 320 9.05 -13.40 0.73
CA ILE A 320 9.70 -13.16 2.02
C ILE A 320 9.32 -11.74 2.46
N ILE A 321 8.84 -11.58 3.68
CA ILE A 321 8.43 -10.26 4.17
C ILE A 321 8.85 -10.00 5.61
N ASN A 322 9.12 -8.72 5.92
CA ASN A 322 9.19 -8.24 7.28
C ASN A 322 7.77 -8.13 7.88
N VAL A 323 7.61 -8.59 9.13
CA VAL A 323 6.32 -8.53 9.84
C VAL A 323 6.10 -7.11 10.39
N THR A 324 5.77 -6.19 9.50
CA THR A 324 5.48 -4.80 9.81
C THR A 324 4.35 -4.25 8.94
N GLY A 325 3.60 -3.28 9.45
CA GLY A 325 2.54 -2.59 8.71
C GLY A 325 1.59 -3.52 7.99
N GLY A 326 1.26 -3.17 6.76
CA GLY A 326 0.35 -3.93 5.90
C GLY A 326 0.95 -5.16 5.24
N LEU A 327 2.26 -5.37 5.31
CA LEU A 327 2.86 -6.64 4.88
C LEU A 327 2.28 -7.83 5.64
N GLN A 328 1.88 -7.63 6.90
CA GLN A 328 1.26 -8.65 7.74
C GLN A 328 -0.06 -9.18 7.15
N ASP A 329 -0.79 -8.33 6.43
CA ASP A 329 -2.08 -8.68 5.83
C ASP A 329 -1.95 -9.73 4.73
N GLN A 330 -0.73 -9.92 4.21
CA GLN A 330 -0.40 -10.87 3.14
C GLN A 330 0.07 -12.22 3.66
N CYS A 331 0.27 -12.35 4.99
CA CYS A 331 0.82 -13.56 5.60
C CYS A 331 -0.17 -14.69 5.79
N GLY A 332 -1.48 -14.40 5.75
CA GLY A 332 -2.48 -15.40 6.13
C GLY A 332 -2.26 -15.92 7.55
N PHE A 333 -1.99 -15.02 8.50
CA PHE A 333 -1.82 -15.42 9.90
C PHE A 333 -3.10 -16.05 10.45
N GLU A 334 -2.93 -17.22 11.07
CA GLU A 334 -3.98 -18.02 11.65
C GLU A 334 -3.67 -18.33 13.12
N MET A 335 -4.65 -18.14 14.00
CA MET A 335 -4.58 -18.49 15.40
C MET A 335 -5.83 -19.31 15.75
N ASP A 336 -5.66 -20.43 16.46
CA ASP A 336 -6.74 -21.33 16.86
C ASP A 336 -7.66 -21.79 15.71
N GLY A 337 -7.07 -22.01 14.53
CA GLY A 337 -7.80 -22.46 13.32
C GLY A 337 -8.61 -21.38 12.62
N LYS A 338 -8.34 -20.09 12.90
CA LYS A 338 -9.02 -18.95 12.27
C LYS A 338 -8.01 -17.90 11.80
N TYR A 339 -8.22 -17.36 10.62
CA TYR A 339 -7.43 -16.23 10.15
C TYR A 339 -7.65 -15.00 11.03
N LEU A 340 -6.56 -14.28 11.33
CA LEU A 340 -6.62 -13.02 12.08
C LEU A 340 -7.40 -11.97 11.28
N THR A 341 -8.40 -11.40 11.94
CA THR A 341 -9.24 -10.32 11.43
C THR A 341 -8.67 -8.93 11.80
N ALA A 342 -9.22 -7.86 11.24
CA ALA A 342 -8.86 -6.49 11.63
C ALA A 342 -9.14 -6.22 13.11
N ASP A 343 -10.22 -6.78 13.67
CA ASP A 343 -10.57 -6.64 15.10
C ASP A 343 -9.56 -7.30 16.04
N ASP A 344 -8.88 -8.36 15.59
CA ASP A 344 -7.84 -9.00 16.39
C ASP A 344 -6.63 -8.07 16.56
N TYR A 345 -6.34 -7.22 15.58
CA TYR A 345 -5.27 -6.21 15.66
C TYR A 345 -5.55 -5.09 16.66
N ILE A 346 -6.82 -4.84 17.02
CA ILE A 346 -7.15 -3.98 18.16
C ILE A 346 -6.65 -4.60 19.47
N LYS A 347 -6.84 -5.91 19.63
CA LYS A 347 -6.45 -6.67 20.84
C LYS A 347 -4.95 -6.91 20.93
N ILE A 348 -4.28 -7.14 19.79
CA ILE A 348 -2.82 -7.31 19.72
C ILE A 348 -2.12 -6.05 20.25
N GLY A 349 -2.73 -4.87 20.10
CA GLY A 349 -2.25 -3.63 20.67
C GLY A 349 -1.13 -3.00 19.87
N SER A 350 -0.45 -2.02 20.50
CA SER A 350 0.54 -1.15 19.83
C SER A 350 1.94 -1.77 19.72
N LEU A 351 2.15 -2.99 20.22
CA LEU A 351 3.42 -3.68 20.11
C LEU A 351 3.27 -4.87 19.18
N ASN A 352 3.81 -4.75 17.99
CA ASN A 352 3.95 -5.84 17.05
C ASN A 352 5.11 -6.75 17.52
N ASP A 353 4.83 -7.58 18.51
CA ASP A 353 5.80 -8.39 19.24
C ASP A 353 5.61 -9.86 18.86
N LYS A 354 6.70 -10.53 18.50
CA LYS A 354 6.72 -11.97 18.20
C LYS A 354 5.95 -12.79 19.24
N ARG A 355 6.03 -12.45 20.52
CA ARG A 355 5.32 -13.14 21.61
C ARG A 355 3.80 -13.08 21.49
N LYS A 356 3.24 -12.06 20.84
CA LYS A 356 1.79 -11.92 20.63
C LYS A 356 1.27 -12.78 19.48
N TYR A 357 2.19 -13.27 18.67
CA TYR A 357 1.91 -14.20 17.58
C TYR A 357 2.38 -15.62 17.91
N GLU A 358 2.77 -15.87 19.18
CA GLU A 358 3.11 -17.21 19.61
C GLU A 358 1.90 -18.15 19.39
N GLY A 359 2.17 -19.26 18.68
CA GLY A 359 1.13 -20.20 18.27
C GLY A 359 0.37 -19.81 16.97
N THR A 360 0.65 -18.65 16.36
CA THR A 360 0.12 -18.37 15.02
C THR A 360 0.84 -19.17 13.95
N LYS A 361 0.07 -19.63 12.97
CA LYS A 361 0.58 -20.16 11.71
C LYS A 361 0.52 -19.07 10.65
N HIS A 362 1.26 -19.24 9.58
CA HIS A 362 1.20 -18.40 8.39
C HIS A 362 0.97 -19.25 7.16
N GLY A 363 0.60 -18.63 6.05
CA GLY A 363 0.41 -19.30 4.77
C GLY A 363 1.70 -19.93 4.24
N GLU A 364 1.57 -21.00 3.47
CA GLU A 364 2.72 -21.70 2.87
C GLU A 364 3.46 -20.86 1.81
N TRP A 365 2.81 -19.81 1.30
CA TRP A 365 3.35 -18.89 0.28
C TRP A 365 4.24 -17.79 0.84
N VAL A 366 4.40 -17.72 2.14
CA VAL A 366 5.16 -16.64 2.80
C VAL A 366 6.14 -17.20 3.81
N LYS A 367 7.35 -16.62 3.84
CA LYS A 367 8.29 -16.76 4.95
C LYS A 367 8.41 -15.41 5.65
N PRO A 368 7.71 -15.23 6.79
CA PRO A 368 7.75 -13.99 7.55
C PRO A 368 9.00 -13.92 8.42
N ILE A 369 9.61 -12.72 8.48
CA ILE A 369 10.68 -12.42 9.41
C ILE A 369 10.24 -11.37 10.41
N TRP A 370 10.58 -11.59 11.68
CA TRP A 370 10.17 -10.72 12.77
C TRP A 370 11.23 -9.66 13.04
N PRO A 371 10.83 -8.36 13.10
CA PRO A 371 11.79 -7.27 13.24
C PRO A 371 12.40 -7.19 14.64
N VAL A 372 13.62 -6.65 14.68
CA VAL A 372 14.19 -6.02 15.86
C VAL A 372 13.90 -4.53 15.77
N ARG A 373 13.22 -3.98 16.77
CA ARG A 373 12.76 -2.60 16.75
C ARG A 373 13.78 -1.64 17.33
N SER A 374 13.90 -0.49 16.68
CA SER A 374 14.42 0.73 17.28
C SER A 374 13.35 1.82 17.25
N THR A 375 13.47 2.80 18.15
CA THR A 375 12.58 3.96 18.15
C THR A 375 13.29 5.11 17.46
N ALA A 376 12.61 5.70 16.48
CA ALA A 376 13.04 6.89 15.77
C ALA A 376 12.01 8.00 15.92
N GLY A 377 12.32 9.20 15.46
CA GLY A 377 11.38 10.31 15.49
C GLY A 377 11.91 11.55 14.78
N SER A 378 10.99 12.45 14.49
CA SER A 378 11.26 13.78 13.95
C SER A 378 10.20 14.75 14.53
N ILE A 379 10.31 16.02 14.26
CA ILE A 379 9.34 17.01 14.78
C ILE A 379 7.90 16.64 14.44
N PRO A 380 7.54 16.33 13.16
CA PRO A 380 6.15 16.00 12.82
C PRO A 380 5.74 14.57 13.21
N THR A 381 6.69 13.71 13.55
CA THR A 381 6.49 12.32 13.98
C THR A 381 7.37 12.05 15.20
N PRO A 382 6.96 12.49 16.41
CA PRO A 382 7.84 12.52 17.59
C PRO A 382 8.33 11.13 18.02
N TYR A 383 7.66 10.07 17.61
CA TYR A 383 8.08 8.68 17.81
C TYR A 383 7.45 7.77 16.77
N ILE A 384 8.26 6.88 16.20
CA ILE A 384 7.87 5.76 15.35
C ILE A 384 8.79 4.58 15.65
N PHE A 385 8.38 3.37 15.35
CA PHE A 385 9.28 2.23 15.30
C PHE A 385 9.93 2.14 13.91
N ASP A 386 11.24 1.89 13.91
CA ASP A 386 12.00 1.46 12.73
C ASP A 386 12.19 -0.05 12.85
N ASP A 387 11.35 -0.79 12.14
CA ASP A 387 11.27 -2.26 12.22
C ASP A 387 12.31 -2.88 11.28
N ARG A 388 13.53 -3.10 11.78
CA ARG A 388 14.63 -3.68 11.00
C ARG A 388 14.73 -5.18 11.23
N VAL A 389 15.25 -5.87 10.24
CA VAL A 389 15.56 -7.31 10.31
C VAL A 389 17.06 -7.54 10.18
N ASP A 390 17.55 -8.65 10.72
CA ASP A 390 18.92 -9.06 10.49
C ASP A 390 19.03 -9.72 9.10
N TYR A 391 19.94 -9.23 8.27
CA TYR A 391 20.15 -9.77 6.92
C TYR A 391 20.63 -11.23 6.93
N ALA A 392 21.30 -11.70 7.98
CA ALA A 392 21.70 -13.10 8.11
C ALA A 392 20.49 -14.01 8.33
N ASP A 393 19.50 -13.56 9.12
CA ASP A 393 18.24 -14.28 9.28
C ASP A 393 17.45 -14.30 7.97
N VAL A 394 17.45 -13.19 7.22
CA VAL A 394 16.85 -13.11 5.87
C VAL A 394 17.52 -14.10 4.92
N SER A 395 18.85 -14.19 4.95
CA SER A 395 19.63 -15.15 4.15
C SER A 395 19.18 -16.60 4.38
N THR A 396 18.86 -16.95 5.63
CA THR A 396 18.32 -18.27 5.99
C THR A 396 16.96 -18.53 5.33
N LEU A 397 16.06 -17.53 5.29
CA LEU A 397 14.77 -17.67 4.62
C LEU A 397 14.91 -17.79 3.09
N ILE A 398 15.88 -17.08 2.50
CA ILE A 398 16.22 -17.24 1.08
C ILE A 398 16.67 -18.67 0.82
N ARG A 399 17.54 -19.21 1.68
CA ARG A 399 18.04 -20.59 1.57
C ARG A 399 16.92 -21.62 1.68
N GLU A 400 15.98 -21.44 2.60
CA GLU A 400 14.84 -22.34 2.74
C GLU A 400 13.96 -22.38 1.48
N TRP A 401 13.76 -21.23 0.78
CA TRP A 401 13.07 -21.22 -0.50
C TRP A 401 13.90 -21.86 -1.62
N TYR A 402 15.21 -21.61 -1.63
CA TYR A 402 16.13 -22.19 -2.62
C TYR A 402 16.16 -23.73 -2.55
N ASP A 403 16.13 -24.29 -1.34
CA ASP A 403 16.19 -25.74 -1.11
C ASP A 403 14.88 -26.47 -1.50
N MET A 404 13.79 -25.75 -1.70
CA MET A 404 12.55 -26.28 -2.30
C MET A 404 12.69 -26.37 -3.83
N SER A 405 12.04 -27.37 -4.43
CA SER A 405 11.93 -27.45 -5.90
C SER A 405 11.12 -26.27 -6.46
N ARG A 406 11.29 -25.99 -7.74
CA ARG A 406 10.52 -24.93 -8.42
C ARG A 406 9.01 -25.22 -8.39
N GLU A 407 8.65 -26.48 -8.51
CA GLU A 407 7.26 -26.95 -8.44
C GLU A 407 6.64 -26.71 -7.05
N GLU A 408 7.39 -26.97 -5.98
CA GLU A 408 6.94 -26.71 -4.60
C GLU A 408 6.75 -25.20 -4.36
N ARG A 409 7.71 -24.36 -4.79
CA ARG A 409 7.58 -22.89 -4.70
C ARG A 409 6.34 -22.41 -5.46
N LYS A 410 6.13 -22.88 -6.68
CA LYS A 410 4.97 -22.53 -7.49
C LYS A 410 3.66 -23.00 -6.86
N ALA A 411 3.62 -24.21 -6.31
CA ALA A 411 2.45 -24.72 -5.60
C ALA A 411 2.12 -23.88 -4.37
N ALA A 412 3.13 -23.47 -3.59
CA ALA A 412 2.97 -22.58 -2.46
C ALA A 412 2.41 -21.21 -2.89
N GLY A 413 2.97 -20.59 -3.93
CA GLY A 413 2.49 -19.31 -4.46
C GLY A 413 1.03 -19.37 -4.95
N LEU A 414 0.63 -20.46 -5.60
CA LEU A 414 -0.77 -20.66 -6.04
C LEU A 414 -1.74 -20.76 -4.86
N LYS A 415 -1.34 -21.37 -3.73
CA LYS A 415 -2.14 -21.36 -2.50
C LYS A 415 -2.32 -19.93 -1.98
N GLY A 416 -1.26 -19.11 -2.05
CA GLY A 416 -1.33 -17.69 -1.69
C GLY A 416 -2.33 -16.92 -2.55
N ARG A 417 -2.29 -17.09 -3.88
CA ARG A 417 -3.27 -16.50 -4.78
C ARG A 417 -4.70 -16.92 -4.43
N ALA A 418 -4.94 -18.19 -4.22
CA ALA A 418 -6.26 -18.71 -3.87
C ALA A 418 -6.77 -18.08 -2.57
N TRP A 419 -5.90 -17.98 -1.56
CA TRP A 419 -6.21 -17.32 -0.30
C TRP A 419 -6.52 -15.83 -0.48
N MET A 420 -5.73 -15.08 -1.26
CA MET A 420 -5.96 -13.65 -1.52
C MET A 420 -7.32 -13.39 -2.19
N LEU A 421 -7.73 -14.26 -3.11
CA LEU A 421 -9.02 -14.17 -3.82
C LEU A 421 -10.20 -14.61 -2.95
N GLY A 422 -9.96 -15.44 -1.94
CA GLY A 422 -10.95 -15.94 -0.99
C GLY A 422 -10.89 -15.24 0.36
N GLU A 423 -10.41 -15.95 1.37
CA GLU A 423 -10.40 -15.53 2.78
C GLU A 423 -9.56 -14.26 3.04
N GLY A 424 -8.51 -14.04 2.28
CA GLY A 424 -7.66 -12.85 2.39
C GLY A 424 -8.34 -11.56 1.96
N GLY A 425 -9.28 -11.64 1.01
CA GLY A 425 -10.08 -10.51 0.56
C GLY A 425 -9.26 -9.38 -0.08
N LEU A 426 -8.13 -9.69 -0.73
CA LEU A 426 -7.19 -8.69 -1.28
C LEU A 426 -7.40 -8.47 -2.79
N SER A 427 -8.60 -8.74 -3.31
CA SER A 427 -8.95 -8.45 -4.70
C SER A 427 -9.36 -6.99 -4.90
N LEU A 428 -9.17 -6.47 -6.12
CA LEU A 428 -9.63 -5.13 -6.50
C LEU A 428 -11.15 -4.97 -6.28
N GLU A 429 -11.92 -5.99 -6.61
CA GLU A 429 -13.38 -5.98 -6.41
C GLU A 429 -13.74 -5.80 -4.93
N ASN A 430 -13.07 -6.52 -4.03
CA ASN A 430 -13.31 -6.38 -2.58
C ASN A 430 -12.93 -4.99 -2.07
N MET A 431 -11.81 -4.42 -2.52
CA MET A 431 -11.45 -3.04 -2.19
C MET A 431 -12.54 -2.05 -2.63
N CYS A 432 -13.01 -2.14 -3.87
CA CYS A 432 -14.05 -1.27 -4.40
C CYS A 432 -15.37 -1.40 -3.62
N ASN A 433 -15.76 -2.64 -3.25
CA ASN A 433 -16.96 -2.89 -2.47
C ASN A 433 -16.85 -2.36 -1.04
N THR A 434 -15.75 -2.60 -0.35
CA THR A 434 -15.54 -2.10 1.02
C THR A 434 -15.40 -0.58 1.06
N MET A 435 -14.75 0.03 0.06
CA MET A 435 -14.69 1.48 -0.11
C MET A 435 -16.09 2.07 -0.31
N SER A 436 -16.87 1.51 -1.24
CA SER A 436 -18.24 1.94 -1.49
C SER A 436 -19.12 1.84 -0.25
N ASN A 437 -19.03 0.72 0.48
CA ASN A 437 -19.80 0.55 1.73
C ASN A 437 -19.45 1.62 2.77
N GLY A 438 -18.17 1.99 2.87
CA GLY A 438 -17.70 3.05 3.76
C GLY A 438 -18.25 4.42 3.36
N ILE A 439 -18.17 4.78 2.08
CA ILE A 439 -18.71 6.03 1.53
C ILE A 439 -20.23 6.10 1.77
N GLU A 440 -20.97 5.06 1.42
CA GLU A 440 -22.44 5.03 1.63
C GLU A 440 -22.81 5.10 3.13
N GLY A 441 -22.04 4.40 3.98
CA GLY A 441 -22.20 4.47 5.43
C GLY A 441 -22.01 5.88 5.96
N ALA A 442 -20.98 6.59 5.48
CA ALA A 442 -20.73 7.98 5.84
C ALA A 442 -21.84 8.91 5.36
N LEU A 443 -22.22 8.83 4.08
CA LEU A 443 -23.29 9.65 3.51
C LEU A 443 -24.62 9.47 4.26
N LYS A 444 -24.96 8.24 4.64
CA LYS A 444 -26.17 7.94 5.40
C LYS A 444 -26.17 8.49 6.81
N ASN A 445 -25.03 8.52 7.46
CA ASN A 445 -24.92 8.87 8.89
C ASN A 445 -24.37 10.28 9.12
N PHE A 446 -23.96 10.98 8.09
CA PHE A 446 -23.42 12.34 8.18
C PHE A 446 -24.42 13.28 8.84
N GLN A 447 -23.90 14.06 9.78
CA GLN A 447 -24.63 15.14 10.44
C GLN A 447 -23.87 16.45 10.23
N PRO A 448 -24.41 17.40 9.46
CA PRO A 448 -23.77 18.69 9.24
C PRO A 448 -23.38 19.37 10.56
N ARG A 449 -22.19 19.94 10.62
CA ARG A 449 -21.74 20.74 11.74
C ARG A 449 -22.64 21.96 11.88
N LYS A 450 -22.97 22.33 13.12
CA LYS A 450 -23.74 23.54 13.37
C LYS A 450 -22.93 24.78 13.03
N LYS A 451 -23.55 25.75 12.35
CA LYS A 451 -22.97 27.07 12.18
C LYS A 451 -22.95 27.76 13.54
N TYR A 452 -21.84 28.43 13.89
CA TYR A 452 -21.77 29.28 15.06
C TYR A 452 -22.42 30.62 14.73
N GLU A 453 -23.29 31.09 15.60
CA GLU A 453 -23.80 32.46 15.58
C GLU A 453 -23.01 33.27 16.62
N LEU A 454 -22.37 34.34 16.20
CA LEU A 454 -21.76 35.31 17.10
C LEU A 454 -22.86 36.25 17.62
N PHE A 455 -23.19 36.12 18.89
CA PHE A 455 -24.00 37.08 19.57
C PHE A 455 -23.07 38.14 20.18
N THR A 456 -23.20 39.41 19.78
CA THR A 456 -22.64 40.54 20.51
C THR A 456 -23.56 40.79 21.70
N VAL A 457 -23.02 40.69 22.91
CA VAL A 457 -23.67 41.01 24.18
C VAL A 457 -23.53 42.49 24.45
#